data_edc6bf70203d4a17dfbc14e851b66819
#
_entry.id   edc6bf70203d4a17dfbc14e851b66819
#
_cell.length_a   1.000
_cell.length_b   1.000
_cell.length_c   1.000
_cell.angle_alpha   90.00
_cell.angle_beta   90.00
_cell.angle_gamma   90.00
#
_symmetry.space_group_name_H-M   'P 1'
#
loop_
_entity.id
_entity.type
_entity.pdbx_description
1 polymer ?
#
loop_
_entity_poly.entity_id
_entity_poly.type
_entity_poly.pdbx_seq_one_letter_code
_entity_poly.pdbx_strand_id
1 'polypeptide(L)'
;MLSQQLLEEVRTWIADDPDQITAQQLTHYIETGNTEALTRCFSGFLQFGTAGLRGPLGPGPSCMNRAVVSRTAAGLAIFMKRRGLRSIVIGRDARHGSEDFARDTAEIMAGAGFEVNFLPRPLPTPVLAFAVRQLNLDVGVMVTASHNPGTDNGYKVYLGGVIDGVPYEGSQIISPIDQEIFADILSVSSLKNIPRGSQWNILDEKIIRSYVHRTAATVTSPRDIKVVYSAMHGVGTETLRSVFHAAGFAEPILVSAQAEPDPDFPTTPFPNPEEPGAINLALETARS
;
A
#
# COMPACT_ATOMS: atom_id res chain seq x y z
N MET A 1 -5.40 -9.13 -34.83
CA MET A 1 -6.63 -9.81 -34.37
C MET A 1 -6.36 -10.37 -32.98
N LEU A 2 -7.28 -10.19 -32.03
CA LEU A 2 -7.21 -10.83 -30.72
C LEU A 2 -7.18 -12.36 -30.90
N SER A 3 -6.31 -13.03 -30.16
CA SER A 3 -6.35 -14.50 -30.12
C SER A 3 -7.62 -14.93 -29.36
N GLN A 4 -8.20 -16.06 -29.77
CA GLN A 4 -9.38 -16.60 -29.09
C GLN A 4 -9.06 -16.94 -27.62
N GLN A 5 -7.85 -17.38 -27.35
CA GLN A 5 -7.36 -17.67 -25.99
C GLN A 5 -7.36 -16.42 -25.12
N LEU A 6 -6.83 -15.28 -25.57
CA LEU A 6 -6.83 -14.04 -24.81
C LEU A 6 -8.25 -13.54 -24.55
N LEU A 7 -9.16 -13.67 -25.53
CA LEU A 7 -10.55 -13.27 -25.37
C LEU A 7 -11.26 -14.10 -24.28
N GLU A 8 -10.98 -15.39 -24.21
CA GLU A 8 -11.54 -16.28 -23.19
C GLU A 8 -10.98 -15.94 -21.78
N GLU A 9 -9.69 -15.67 -21.70
CA GLU A 9 -9.05 -15.22 -20.46
C GLU A 9 -9.65 -13.91 -19.94
N VAL A 10 -9.82 -12.92 -20.83
CA VAL A 10 -10.45 -11.63 -20.49
C VAL A 10 -11.89 -11.82 -19.99
N ARG A 11 -12.68 -12.65 -20.66
CA ARG A 11 -14.07 -12.93 -20.25
C ARG A 11 -14.12 -13.64 -18.89
N THR A 12 -13.22 -14.57 -18.66
CA THR A 12 -13.11 -15.27 -17.36
C THR A 12 -12.76 -14.28 -16.26
N TRP A 13 -11.82 -13.37 -16.54
CA TRP A 13 -11.47 -12.31 -15.59
C TRP A 13 -12.64 -11.38 -15.27
N ILE A 14 -13.35 -10.88 -16.30
CA ILE A 14 -14.53 -10.02 -16.13
C ILE A 14 -15.57 -10.71 -15.24
N ALA A 15 -15.79 -12.01 -15.44
CA ALA A 15 -16.76 -12.77 -14.66
C ALA A 15 -16.38 -12.93 -13.18
N ASP A 16 -15.10 -12.83 -12.84
CA ASP A 16 -14.55 -12.99 -11.47
C ASP A 16 -14.20 -11.63 -10.81
N ASP A 17 -14.21 -10.53 -11.58
CA ASP A 17 -13.84 -9.19 -11.11
C ASP A 17 -14.90 -8.63 -10.13
N PRO A 18 -14.52 -8.31 -8.87
CA PRO A 18 -15.45 -7.72 -7.91
C PRO A 18 -15.77 -6.25 -8.19
N ASP A 19 -15.02 -5.60 -9.10
CA ASP A 19 -15.20 -4.18 -9.44
C ASP A 19 -15.87 -4.03 -10.81
N GLN A 20 -17.10 -3.52 -10.79
CA GLN A 20 -17.87 -3.25 -12.03
C GLN A 20 -17.18 -2.23 -12.95
N ILE A 21 -16.40 -1.30 -12.40
CA ILE A 21 -15.72 -0.27 -13.21
C ILE A 21 -14.66 -0.92 -14.09
N THR A 22 -13.77 -1.73 -13.50
CA THR A 22 -12.72 -2.44 -14.25
C THR A 22 -13.28 -3.51 -15.18
N ALA A 23 -14.33 -4.21 -14.77
CA ALA A 23 -15.04 -5.17 -15.62
C ALA A 23 -15.68 -4.50 -16.84
N GLN A 24 -16.33 -3.33 -16.68
CA GLN A 24 -16.90 -2.55 -17.78
C GLN A 24 -15.81 -2.00 -18.72
N GLN A 25 -14.68 -1.56 -18.21
CA GLN A 25 -13.55 -1.12 -19.03
C GLN A 25 -13.03 -2.25 -19.94
N LEU A 26 -12.87 -3.46 -19.41
CA LEU A 26 -12.47 -4.62 -20.22
C LEU A 26 -13.54 -4.99 -21.26
N THR A 27 -14.82 -4.92 -20.89
CA THR A 27 -15.93 -5.14 -21.82
C THR A 27 -15.89 -4.13 -22.96
N HIS A 28 -15.69 -2.87 -22.66
CA HIS A 28 -15.54 -1.81 -23.65
C HIS A 28 -14.34 -2.04 -24.60
N TYR A 29 -13.20 -2.52 -24.07
CA TYR A 29 -12.05 -2.85 -24.91
C TYR A 29 -12.34 -4.03 -25.87
N ILE A 30 -13.15 -5.00 -25.45
CA ILE A 30 -13.61 -6.09 -26.33
C ILE A 30 -14.51 -5.52 -27.44
N GLU A 31 -15.52 -4.73 -27.08
CA GLU A 31 -16.52 -4.18 -28.01
C GLU A 31 -15.90 -3.24 -29.06
N THR A 32 -14.90 -2.45 -28.65
CA THR A 32 -14.19 -1.52 -29.55
C THR A 32 -13.02 -2.17 -30.30
N GLY A 33 -12.73 -3.44 -30.04
CA GLY A 33 -11.60 -4.14 -30.66
C GLY A 33 -10.23 -3.57 -30.26
N ASN A 34 -10.12 -2.94 -29.08
CA ASN A 34 -8.87 -2.36 -28.59
C ASN A 34 -7.89 -3.44 -28.14
N THR A 35 -7.29 -4.11 -29.11
CA THR A 35 -6.35 -5.22 -28.92
C THR A 35 -5.12 -4.81 -28.12
N GLU A 36 -4.62 -3.60 -28.34
CA GLU A 36 -3.44 -3.09 -27.65
C GLU A 36 -3.69 -2.96 -26.14
N ALA A 37 -4.80 -2.34 -25.74
CA ALA A 37 -5.18 -2.22 -24.33
C ALA A 37 -5.37 -3.58 -23.68
N LEU A 38 -6.07 -4.52 -24.34
CA LEU A 38 -6.27 -5.86 -23.81
C LEU A 38 -4.94 -6.63 -23.65
N THR A 39 -4.06 -6.57 -24.64
CA THR A 39 -2.73 -7.21 -24.55
C THR A 39 -1.91 -6.64 -23.40
N ARG A 40 -1.94 -5.32 -23.21
CA ARG A 40 -1.26 -4.67 -22.08
C ARG A 40 -1.83 -5.10 -20.74
N CYS A 41 -3.15 -5.12 -20.59
CA CYS A 41 -3.83 -5.50 -19.34
C CYS A 41 -3.61 -6.98 -18.96
N PHE A 42 -3.32 -7.83 -19.94
CA PHE A 42 -3.11 -9.28 -19.78
C PHE A 42 -1.68 -9.72 -20.17
N SER A 43 -0.69 -8.84 -20.04
CA SER A 43 0.72 -9.18 -20.30
C SER A 43 1.37 -10.05 -19.21
N GLY A 44 0.61 -10.47 -18.22
CA GLY A 44 1.01 -11.28 -17.08
C GLY A 44 0.43 -10.76 -15.77
N PHE A 45 0.71 -11.43 -14.67
CA PHE A 45 0.38 -10.92 -13.33
C PHE A 45 1.40 -9.90 -12.86
N LEU A 46 0.94 -8.87 -12.13
CA LEU A 46 1.83 -8.00 -11.38
C LEU A 46 2.72 -8.86 -10.47
N GLN A 47 4.03 -8.67 -10.60
CA GLN A 47 5.03 -9.41 -9.84
C GLN A 47 4.99 -8.98 -8.37
N PHE A 48 4.89 -9.95 -7.48
CA PHE A 48 5.02 -9.75 -6.05
C PHE A 48 6.47 -10.03 -5.64
N GLY A 49 7.17 -9.01 -5.22
CA GLY A 49 8.57 -9.12 -4.80
C GLY A 49 8.81 -8.50 -3.42
N THR A 50 10.06 -8.30 -3.05
CA THR A 50 10.45 -7.69 -1.76
C THR A 50 9.87 -6.29 -1.56
N ALA A 51 9.58 -5.55 -2.64
CA ALA A 51 8.90 -4.27 -2.59
C ALA A 51 7.36 -4.40 -2.50
N GLY A 52 6.80 -5.60 -2.46
CA GLY A 52 5.38 -5.91 -2.59
C GLY A 52 4.91 -5.84 -4.04
N LEU A 53 3.62 -5.58 -4.26
CA LEU A 53 3.06 -5.25 -5.57
C LEU A 53 3.18 -3.75 -5.84
N ARG A 54 3.46 -3.37 -7.08
CA ARG A 54 3.32 -1.98 -7.55
C ARG A 54 3.00 -1.97 -9.04
N GLY A 55 2.12 -1.07 -9.43
CA GLY A 55 1.82 -0.86 -10.84
C GLY A 55 0.73 0.18 -11.07
N PRO A 56 0.46 0.50 -12.35
CA PRO A 56 -0.57 1.45 -12.72
C PRO A 56 -1.96 0.94 -12.30
N LEU A 57 -2.83 1.86 -11.91
CA LEU A 57 -4.24 1.58 -11.72
C LEU A 57 -4.87 1.25 -13.08
N GLY A 58 -5.68 0.19 -13.13
CA GLY A 58 -6.34 -0.22 -14.36
C GLY A 58 -6.90 -1.64 -14.29
N PRO A 59 -7.62 -2.07 -15.33
CA PRO A 59 -8.22 -3.39 -15.38
C PRO A 59 -7.21 -4.50 -15.72
N GLY A 60 -7.56 -5.72 -15.35
CA GLY A 60 -6.79 -6.92 -15.69
C GLY A 60 -5.64 -7.23 -14.73
N PRO A 61 -4.97 -8.39 -14.91
CA PRO A 61 -3.97 -8.91 -13.97
C PRO A 61 -2.65 -8.13 -13.95
N SER A 62 -2.36 -7.33 -14.98
CA SER A 62 -1.12 -6.54 -15.08
C SER A 62 -1.22 -5.16 -14.41
N CYS A 63 -2.36 -4.82 -13.81
CA CYS A 63 -2.62 -3.52 -13.18
C CYS A 63 -3.04 -3.67 -11.74
N MET A 64 -2.87 -2.61 -10.94
CA MET A 64 -3.45 -2.53 -9.61
C MET A 64 -4.95 -2.27 -9.71
N ASN A 65 -5.73 -3.16 -9.14
CA ASN A 65 -7.20 -3.09 -9.06
C ASN A 65 -7.72 -3.96 -7.92
N ARG A 66 -9.02 -3.90 -7.65
CA ARG A 66 -9.65 -4.64 -6.55
C ARG A 66 -9.55 -6.15 -6.73
N ALA A 67 -9.57 -6.67 -7.97
CA ALA A 67 -9.41 -8.10 -8.23
C ALA A 67 -8.00 -8.58 -7.89
N VAL A 68 -6.96 -7.85 -8.30
CA VAL A 68 -5.56 -8.16 -7.98
C VAL A 68 -5.31 -8.07 -6.48
N VAL A 69 -5.80 -7.02 -5.83
CA VAL A 69 -5.66 -6.86 -4.36
C VAL A 69 -6.41 -7.95 -3.61
N SER A 70 -7.64 -8.30 -4.01
CA SER A 70 -8.40 -9.39 -3.40
C SER A 70 -7.68 -10.72 -3.52
N ARG A 71 -7.11 -11.02 -4.68
CA ARG A 71 -6.31 -12.22 -4.90
C ARG A 71 -5.05 -12.23 -4.03
N THR A 72 -4.38 -11.08 -3.92
CA THR A 72 -3.20 -10.90 -3.07
C THR A 72 -3.53 -11.12 -1.59
N ALA A 73 -4.62 -10.52 -1.11
CA ALA A 73 -5.06 -10.70 0.27
C ALA A 73 -5.43 -12.17 0.58
N ALA A 74 -6.08 -12.85 -0.38
CA ALA A 74 -6.41 -14.27 -0.23
C ALA A 74 -5.15 -15.16 -0.20
N GLY A 75 -4.18 -14.91 -1.07
CA GLY A 75 -2.88 -15.60 -1.05
C GLY A 75 -2.12 -15.36 0.25
N LEU A 76 -2.08 -14.11 0.72
CA LEU A 76 -1.50 -13.78 2.03
C LEU A 76 -2.23 -14.50 3.17
N ALA A 77 -3.56 -14.64 3.11
CA ALA A 77 -4.33 -15.40 4.09
C ALA A 77 -3.96 -16.89 4.09
N ILE A 78 -3.71 -17.48 2.92
CA ILE A 78 -3.23 -18.87 2.80
C ILE A 78 -1.85 -19.00 3.47
N PHE A 79 -0.92 -18.11 3.14
CA PHE A 79 0.41 -18.05 3.77
C PHE A 79 0.31 -17.94 5.30
N MET A 80 -0.49 -17.01 5.81
CA MET A 80 -0.66 -16.78 7.24
C MET A 80 -1.21 -18.03 7.93
N LYS A 81 -2.25 -18.69 7.38
CA LYS A 81 -2.82 -19.93 7.94
C LYS A 81 -1.80 -21.04 8.00
N ARG A 82 -1.04 -21.25 6.94
CA ARG A 82 0.00 -22.30 6.86
C ARG A 82 1.10 -22.09 7.91
N ARG A 83 1.38 -20.84 8.26
CA ARG A 83 2.38 -20.45 9.26
C ARG A 83 1.84 -20.31 10.68
N GLY A 84 0.53 -20.51 10.89
CA GLY A 84 -0.12 -20.36 12.20
C GLY A 84 -0.19 -18.92 12.70
N LEU A 85 -0.01 -17.92 11.80
CA LEU A 85 -0.15 -16.49 12.10
C LEU A 85 -1.64 -16.16 12.29
N ARG A 86 -1.96 -15.16 13.12
CA ARG A 86 -3.33 -14.91 13.58
C ARG A 86 -3.79 -13.47 13.47
N SER A 87 -2.87 -12.52 13.42
CA SER A 87 -3.18 -11.09 13.54
C SER A 87 -2.54 -10.27 12.43
N ILE A 88 -3.27 -9.22 12.02
CA ILE A 88 -2.80 -8.31 10.97
C ILE A 88 -3.19 -6.87 11.28
N VAL A 89 -2.33 -5.91 10.90
CA VAL A 89 -2.66 -4.50 10.83
C VAL A 89 -2.59 -4.00 9.40
N ILE A 90 -3.59 -3.22 9.01
CA ILE A 90 -3.72 -2.66 7.66
C ILE A 90 -3.65 -1.14 7.74
N GLY A 91 -2.83 -0.55 6.90
CA GLY A 91 -2.71 0.89 6.71
C GLY A 91 -2.75 1.26 5.25
N ARG A 92 -2.96 2.54 4.98
CA ARG A 92 -3.00 3.08 3.63
C ARG A 92 -2.45 4.51 3.57
N ASP A 93 -2.05 4.91 2.38
CA ASP A 93 -1.84 6.31 2.04
C ASP A 93 -3.14 6.97 1.51
N ALA A 94 -3.03 8.12 0.85
CA ALA A 94 -4.16 8.86 0.30
C ALA A 94 -4.28 8.76 -1.24
N ARG A 95 -3.62 7.80 -1.88
CA ARG A 95 -3.71 7.60 -3.32
C ARG A 95 -5.09 7.13 -3.75
N HIS A 96 -5.43 7.35 -5.02
CA HIS A 96 -6.61 6.75 -5.63
C HIS A 96 -6.64 5.23 -5.40
N GLY A 97 -7.79 4.69 -5.01
CA GLY A 97 -8.00 3.27 -4.74
C GLY A 97 -7.44 2.74 -3.41
N SER A 98 -6.59 3.49 -2.68
CA SER A 98 -5.97 3.00 -1.45
C SER A 98 -6.98 2.61 -0.37
N GLU A 99 -8.10 3.33 -0.26
CA GLU A 99 -9.16 3.02 0.70
C GLU A 99 -9.87 1.71 0.36
N ASP A 100 -10.27 1.53 -0.90
CA ASP A 100 -10.95 0.33 -1.35
C ASP A 100 -10.05 -0.90 -1.25
N PHE A 101 -8.79 -0.78 -1.62
CA PHE A 101 -7.80 -1.87 -1.51
C PHE A 101 -7.53 -2.28 -0.07
N ALA A 102 -7.43 -1.30 0.84
CA ALA A 102 -7.27 -1.58 2.26
C ALA A 102 -8.53 -2.25 2.85
N ARG A 103 -9.72 -1.81 2.42
CA ARG A 103 -11.01 -2.40 2.84
C ARG A 103 -11.16 -3.82 2.32
N ASP A 104 -10.90 -4.08 1.03
CA ASP A 104 -10.94 -5.43 0.44
C ASP A 104 -10.02 -6.39 1.20
N THR A 105 -8.82 -5.90 1.57
CA THR A 105 -7.87 -6.66 2.39
C THR A 105 -8.46 -6.99 3.76
N ALA A 106 -9.05 -6.00 4.45
CA ALA A 106 -9.64 -6.20 5.77
C ALA A 106 -10.80 -7.20 5.73
N GLU A 107 -11.69 -7.08 4.74
CA GLU A 107 -12.82 -7.99 4.56
C GLU A 107 -12.37 -9.44 4.35
N ILE A 108 -11.36 -9.65 3.50
CA ILE A 108 -10.83 -10.99 3.19
C ILE A 108 -10.11 -11.58 4.40
N MET A 109 -9.30 -10.79 5.10
CA MET A 109 -8.61 -11.25 6.31
C MET A 109 -9.59 -11.58 7.43
N ALA A 110 -10.62 -10.75 7.66
CA ALA A 110 -11.67 -11.02 8.63
C ALA A 110 -12.50 -12.26 8.26
N GLY A 111 -12.85 -12.41 6.97
CA GLY A 111 -13.54 -13.61 6.46
C GLY A 111 -12.72 -14.88 6.59
N ALA A 112 -11.40 -14.77 6.52
CA ALA A 112 -10.47 -15.87 6.75
C ALA A 112 -10.27 -16.21 8.24
N GLY A 113 -10.83 -15.40 9.19
CA GLY A 113 -10.82 -15.64 10.63
C GLY A 113 -9.60 -15.04 11.36
N PHE A 114 -8.91 -14.07 10.75
CA PHE A 114 -7.81 -13.36 11.41
C PHE A 114 -8.34 -12.22 12.30
N GLU A 115 -7.56 -11.89 13.32
CA GLU A 115 -7.71 -10.64 14.05
C GLU A 115 -7.22 -9.48 13.18
N VAL A 116 -8.13 -8.63 12.73
CA VAL A 116 -7.82 -7.53 11.82
C VAL A 116 -7.84 -6.21 12.58
N ASN A 117 -6.75 -5.47 12.50
CA ASN A 117 -6.60 -4.11 13.00
C ASN A 117 -6.39 -3.16 11.82
N PHE A 118 -6.97 -1.96 11.90
CA PHE A 118 -6.89 -0.96 10.85
C PHE A 118 -6.32 0.34 11.42
N LEU A 119 -5.37 0.96 10.75
CA LEU A 119 -4.90 2.28 11.15
C LEU A 119 -6.04 3.31 11.00
N PRO A 120 -6.15 4.29 11.92
CA PRO A 120 -7.34 5.13 12.03
C PRO A 120 -7.58 6.04 10.81
N ARG A 121 -6.54 6.32 10.04
CA ARG A 121 -6.57 7.25 8.91
C ARG A 121 -5.38 6.99 7.96
N PRO A 122 -5.27 7.68 6.82
CA PRO A 122 -4.06 7.66 6.00
C PRO A 122 -2.83 8.08 6.82
N LEU A 123 -1.79 7.25 6.82
CA LEU A 123 -0.59 7.44 7.63
C LEU A 123 0.66 7.00 6.86
N PRO A 124 1.84 7.55 7.18
CA PRO A 124 3.08 7.12 6.53
C PRO A 124 3.46 5.70 6.93
N THR A 125 4.06 4.99 5.98
CA THR A 125 4.48 3.59 6.10
C THR A 125 5.21 3.25 7.40
N PRO A 126 6.13 4.08 7.93
CA PRO A 126 6.82 3.78 9.19
C PRO A 126 5.89 3.61 10.39
N VAL A 127 4.72 4.27 10.40
CA VAL A 127 3.73 4.09 11.48
C VAL A 127 3.13 2.69 11.45
N LEU A 128 2.89 2.13 10.25
CA LEU A 128 2.42 0.76 10.11
C LEU A 128 3.47 -0.24 10.60
N ALA A 129 4.72 -0.14 10.15
CA ALA A 129 5.81 -1.01 10.56
C ALA A 129 6.02 -0.97 12.09
N PHE A 130 5.93 0.23 12.67
CA PHE A 130 5.94 0.42 14.11
C PHE A 130 4.74 -0.28 14.80
N ALA A 131 3.53 -0.17 14.24
CA ALA A 131 2.34 -0.79 14.80
C ALA A 131 2.46 -2.32 14.85
N VAL A 132 2.99 -2.96 13.81
CA VAL A 132 3.27 -4.41 13.79
C VAL A 132 4.11 -4.80 15.01
N ARG A 133 5.23 -4.11 15.24
CA ARG A 133 6.12 -4.38 16.36
C ARG A 133 5.51 -4.01 17.72
N GLN A 134 4.95 -2.80 17.84
CA GLN A 134 4.45 -2.25 19.09
C GLN A 134 3.28 -3.04 19.68
N LEU A 135 2.43 -3.59 18.79
CA LEU A 135 1.24 -4.36 19.17
C LEU A 135 1.48 -5.88 19.11
N ASN A 136 2.72 -6.33 18.82
CA ASN A 136 3.09 -7.74 18.65
C ASN A 136 2.17 -8.46 17.65
N LEU A 137 1.85 -7.81 16.54
CA LEU A 137 1.05 -8.38 15.47
C LEU A 137 1.92 -9.20 14.51
N ASP A 138 1.33 -10.21 13.88
CA ASP A 138 2.07 -11.13 13.01
C ASP A 138 2.38 -10.52 11.64
N VAL A 139 1.46 -9.73 11.09
CA VAL A 139 1.56 -9.19 9.74
C VAL A 139 1.12 -7.72 9.70
N GLY A 140 1.75 -6.95 8.83
CA GLY A 140 1.30 -5.61 8.44
C GLY A 140 1.14 -5.51 6.93
N VAL A 141 0.10 -4.83 6.50
CA VAL A 141 -0.13 -4.47 5.09
C VAL A 141 -0.23 -2.97 4.95
N MET A 142 0.61 -2.41 4.08
CA MET A 142 0.54 -0.99 3.71
C MET A 142 0.16 -0.83 2.25
N VAL A 143 -1.00 -0.25 2.01
CA VAL A 143 -1.48 0.08 0.66
C VAL A 143 -0.89 1.42 0.25
N THR A 144 0.09 1.38 -0.63
CA THR A 144 0.85 2.54 -1.11
C THR A 144 1.77 2.16 -2.27
N ALA A 145 1.96 3.05 -3.22
CA ALA A 145 3.01 2.94 -4.24
C ALA A 145 4.28 3.72 -3.89
N SER A 146 4.45 4.17 -2.63
CA SER A 146 5.64 4.92 -2.19
C SER A 146 5.81 6.25 -2.96
N HIS A 147 6.81 6.34 -3.82
CA HIS A 147 7.17 7.50 -4.63
C HIS A 147 6.86 7.33 -6.13
N ASN A 148 6.09 6.33 -6.51
CA ASN A 148 5.64 6.14 -7.89
C ASN A 148 4.68 7.27 -8.33
N PRO A 149 4.48 7.48 -9.64
CA PRO A 149 3.50 8.43 -10.18
C PRO A 149 2.11 8.29 -9.54
N GLY A 150 1.29 9.33 -9.60
CA GLY A 150 -0.06 9.35 -9.03
C GLY A 150 -1.01 8.31 -9.65
N THR A 151 -0.71 7.87 -10.87
CA THR A 151 -1.43 6.81 -11.57
C THR A 151 -1.20 5.41 -11.00
N ASP A 152 -0.22 5.26 -10.11
CA ASP A 152 0.16 3.97 -9.55
C ASP A 152 -0.39 3.77 -8.13
N ASN A 153 -0.61 2.51 -7.77
CA ASN A 153 -0.80 2.09 -6.40
C ASN A 153 0.01 0.82 -6.10
N GLY A 154 0.00 0.35 -4.86
CA GLY A 154 0.78 -0.80 -4.47
C GLY A 154 0.34 -1.41 -3.15
N TYR A 155 1.02 -2.50 -2.78
CA TYR A 155 0.68 -3.33 -1.64
C TYR A 155 1.96 -3.88 -1.02
N LYS A 156 2.38 -3.36 0.13
CA LYS A 156 3.58 -3.77 0.86
C LYS A 156 3.22 -4.66 2.04
N VAL A 157 4.01 -5.70 2.28
CA VAL A 157 3.82 -6.63 3.40
C VAL A 157 4.98 -6.53 4.36
N TYR A 158 4.65 -6.50 5.65
CA TYR A 158 5.57 -6.46 6.79
C TYR A 158 5.28 -7.65 7.69
N LEU A 159 6.30 -8.19 8.33
CA LEU A 159 6.17 -9.32 9.24
C LEU A 159 6.58 -8.91 10.65
N GLY A 160 5.85 -9.43 11.63
CA GLY A 160 6.17 -9.34 13.04
C GLY A 160 6.65 -10.67 13.59
N GLY A 161 7.08 -10.63 14.86
CA GLY A 161 7.47 -11.84 15.58
C GLY A 161 8.67 -12.56 14.99
N VAL A 162 8.65 -13.88 15.15
CA VAL A 162 9.70 -14.79 14.67
C VAL A 162 9.07 -15.81 13.70
N ILE A 163 9.57 -15.86 12.48
CA ILE A 163 9.13 -16.81 11.45
C ILE A 163 10.35 -17.64 11.03
N ASP A 164 10.27 -18.96 11.13
CA ASP A 164 11.37 -19.91 10.85
C ASP A 164 12.68 -19.58 11.59
N GLY A 165 12.57 -19.08 12.82
CA GLY A 165 13.73 -18.68 13.63
C GLY A 165 14.31 -17.31 13.30
N VAL A 166 13.74 -16.58 12.32
CA VAL A 166 14.17 -15.23 11.93
C VAL A 166 13.26 -14.18 12.60
N PRO A 167 13.81 -13.23 13.38
CA PRO A 167 13.04 -12.14 13.94
C PRO A 167 12.78 -11.07 12.87
N TYR A 168 11.52 -10.76 12.60
CA TYR A 168 11.12 -9.73 11.61
C TYR A 168 10.80 -8.39 12.26
N GLU A 169 10.17 -8.38 13.41
CA GLU A 169 9.93 -7.19 14.24
C GLU A 169 9.38 -5.95 13.47
N GLY A 170 8.50 -6.16 12.51
CA GLY A 170 7.92 -5.09 11.67
C GLY A 170 8.76 -4.75 10.45
N SER A 171 9.72 -5.58 10.05
CA SER A 171 10.44 -5.40 8.80
C SER A 171 9.65 -5.87 7.59
N GLN A 172 9.95 -5.26 6.45
CA GLN A 172 9.36 -5.66 5.17
C GLN A 172 9.84 -7.06 4.78
N ILE A 173 8.99 -7.81 4.08
CA ILE A 173 9.33 -9.16 3.59
C ILE A 173 10.55 -9.14 2.68
N ILE A 174 11.29 -10.24 2.74
CA ILE A 174 12.44 -10.53 1.87
C ILE A 174 12.32 -11.95 1.32
N SER A 175 13.11 -12.27 0.29
CA SER A 175 13.21 -13.64 -0.22
C SER A 175 13.71 -14.60 0.88
N PRO A 176 13.14 -15.82 1.00
CA PRO A 176 12.21 -16.46 0.04
C PRO A 176 10.72 -16.21 0.34
N ILE A 177 10.36 -15.47 1.37
CA ILE A 177 8.96 -15.30 1.82
C ILE A 177 8.10 -14.62 0.75
N ASP A 178 8.64 -13.63 0.04
CA ASP A 178 7.96 -12.99 -1.08
C ASP A 178 7.53 -14.00 -2.16
N GLN A 179 8.40 -14.95 -2.49
CA GLN A 179 8.13 -15.99 -3.48
C GLN A 179 7.07 -16.99 -2.99
N GLU A 180 7.10 -17.33 -1.69
CA GLU A 180 6.09 -18.20 -1.09
C GLU A 180 4.71 -17.53 -1.11
N ILE A 181 4.62 -16.26 -0.72
CA ILE A 181 3.37 -15.50 -0.78
C ILE A 181 2.88 -15.40 -2.23
N PHE A 182 3.79 -15.15 -3.19
CA PHE A 182 3.42 -15.07 -4.59
C PHE A 182 2.89 -16.40 -5.14
N ALA A 183 3.47 -17.52 -4.75
CA ALA A 183 2.95 -18.85 -5.10
C ALA A 183 1.54 -19.08 -4.54
N ASP A 184 1.28 -18.67 -3.29
CA ASP A 184 -0.05 -18.73 -2.68
C ASP A 184 -1.04 -17.79 -3.40
N ILE A 185 -0.64 -16.60 -3.83
CA ILE A 185 -1.45 -15.68 -4.65
C ILE A 185 -1.86 -16.34 -5.98
N LEU A 186 -0.92 -16.97 -6.67
CA LEU A 186 -1.20 -17.64 -7.94
C LEU A 186 -2.10 -18.88 -7.77
N SER A 187 -2.13 -19.50 -6.58
CA SER A 187 -2.99 -20.64 -6.29
C SER A 187 -4.48 -20.29 -6.13
N VAL A 188 -4.80 -19.01 -5.95
CA VAL A 188 -6.20 -18.53 -5.82
C VAL A 188 -6.90 -18.64 -7.17
N SER A 189 -7.81 -19.61 -7.31
CA SER A 189 -8.48 -19.89 -8.59
C SER A 189 -9.62 -18.94 -8.92
N SER A 190 -10.39 -18.47 -7.92
CA SER A 190 -11.53 -17.58 -8.11
C SER A 190 -11.73 -16.68 -6.89
N LEU A 191 -12.21 -15.47 -7.12
CA LEU A 191 -12.54 -14.48 -6.07
C LEU A 191 -13.96 -14.63 -5.54
N LYS A 192 -14.87 -15.28 -6.29
CA LYS A 192 -16.29 -15.43 -5.93
C LYS A 192 -16.54 -16.15 -4.62
N ASN A 193 -15.68 -17.09 -4.28
CA ASN A 193 -15.83 -17.96 -3.12
C ASN A 193 -14.94 -17.57 -1.94
N ILE A 194 -14.23 -16.44 -2.04
CA ILE A 194 -13.41 -15.94 -0.95
C ILE A 194 -14.31 -15.39 0.15
N PRO A 195 -14.26 -15.95 1.37
CA PRO A 195 -15.04 -15.43 2.49
C PRO A 195 -14.66 -13.97 2.78
N ARG A 196 -15.68 -13.13 2.99
CA ARG A 196 -15.49 -11.74 3.40
C ARG A 196 -16.18 -11.51 4.75
N GLY A 197 -15.48 -10.93 5.70
CA GLY A 197 -15.99 -10.50 6.98
C GLY A 197 -16.22 -8.99 7.01
N SER A 198 -16.96 -8.53 8.02
CA SER A 198 -17.26 -7.10 8.18
C SER A 198 -16.79 -6.53 9.53
N GLN A 199 -16.02 -7.31 10.29
CA GLN A 199 -15.59 -6.91 11.63
C GLN A 199 -14.08 -6.79 11.69
N TRP A 200 -13.61 -5.60 12.04
CA TRP A 200 -12.22 -5.31 12.36
C TRP A 200 -12.15 -4.20 13.41
N ASN A 201 -11.02 -4.13 14.07
CA ASN A 201 -10.74 -3.11 15.06
C ASN A 201 -10.07 -1.90 14.39
N ILE A 202 -10.61 -0.71 14.57
CA ILE A 202 -9.93 0.53 14.17
C ILE A 202 -9.09 0.99 15.36
N LEU A 203 -7.78 1.04 15.17
CA LEU A 203 -6.85 1.49 16.18
C LEU A 203 -7.10 2.97 16.52
N ASP A 204 -6.91 3.33 17.77
CA ASP A 204 -7.03 4.72 18.19
C ASP A 204 -5.72 5.52 17.97
N GLU A 205 -5.77 6.83 18.15
CA GLU A 205 -4.62 7.74 18.00
C GLU A 205 -3.46 7.44 18.97
N LYS A 206 -3.60 6.51 19.93
CA LYS A 206 -2.51 6.13 20.83
C LYS A 206 -1.35 5.52 20.06
N ILE A 207 -1.62 4.77 18.99
CA ILE A 207 -0.55 4.17 18.19
C ILE A 207 0.33 5.25 17.56
N ILE A 208 -0.29 6.35 17.09
CA ILE A 208 0.42 7.48 16.49
C ILE A 208 1.22 8.22 17.56
N ARG A 209 0.60 8.51 18.72
CA ARG A 209 1.30 9.14 19.86
C ARG A 209 2.50 8.30 20.33
N SER A 210 2.34 6.98 20.38
CA SER A 210 3.44 6.07 20.73
C SER A 210 4.57 6.11 19.71
N TYR A 211 4.24 6.13 18.41
CA TYR A 211 5.22 6.29 17.33
C TYR A 211 5.98 7.61 17.47
N VAL A 212 5.25 8.73 17.62
CA VAL A 212 5.81 10.08 17.77
C VAL A 212 6.77 10.12 18.97
N HIS A 213 6.32 9.66 20.13
CA HIS A 213 7.14 9.64 21.34
C HIS A 213 8.41 8.79 21.16
N ARG A 214 8.28 7.59 20.61
CA ARG A 214 9.42 6.68 20.39
C ARG A 214 10.42 7.25 19.39
N THR A 215 9.93 7.87 18.30
CA THR A 215 10.78 8.49 17.29
C THR A 215 11.49 9.72 17.85
N ALA A 216 10.79 10.59 18.57
CA ALA A 216 11.37 11.77 19.20
C ALA A 216 12.48 11.41 20.19
N ALA A 217 12.33 10.29 20.94
CA ALA A 217 13.32 9.82 21.90
C ALA A 217 14.66 9.38 21.27
N THR A 218 14.75 9.23 19.95
CA THR A 218 16.02 8.91 19.27
C THR A 218 16.92 10.13 19.09
N VAL A 219 16.41 11.34 19.31
CA VAL A 219 17.17 12.58 19.16
C VAL A 219 18.04 12.83 20.38
N THR A 220 19.36 12.82 20.18
CA THR A 220 20.36 13.02 21.24
C THR A 220 21.24 14.26 21.04
N SER A 221 21.12 14.93 19.90
CA SER A 221 21.96 16.08 19.51
C SER A 221 21.24 17.42 19.64
N PRO A 222 21.95 18.55 19.56
CA PRO A 222 21.35 19.89 19.54
C PRO A 222 20.28 20.03 18.47
N ARG A 223 19.26 20.86 18.77
CA ARG A 223 18.05 21.03 17.96
C ARG A 223 17.98 22.40 17.23
N ASP A 224 19.10 23.11 17.22
CA ASP A 224 19.22 24.43 16.56
C ASP A 224 19.50 24.22 15.06
N ILE A 225 18.42 23.91 14.32
CA ILE A 225 18.47 23.74 12.88
C ILE A 225 17.17 24.27 12.26
N LYS A 226 17.27 24.96 11.14
CA LYS A 226 16.14 25.33 10.29
C LYS A 226 15.90 24.20 9.26
N VAL A 227 14.68 23.73 9.16
CA VAL A 227 14.29 22.66 8.26
C VAL A 227 13.17 23.12 7.35
N VAL A 228 13.36 22.95 6.04
CA VAL A 228 12.27 23.04 5.06
C VAL A 228 11.78 21.62 4.77
N TYR A 229 10.49 21.42 4.77
CA TYR A 229 9.88 20.13 4.57
C TYR A 229 8.82 20.14 3.48
N SER A 230 8.85 19.14 2.64
CA SER A 230 7.79 18.82 1.69
C SER A 230 7.33 17.39 1.90
N ALA A 231 6.01 17.17 1.95
CA ALA A 231 5.42 15.84 1.87
C ALA A 231 5.23 15.37 0.42
N MET A 232 5.48 16.24 -0.56
CA MET A 232 5.20 15.98 -1.98
C MET A 232 3.78 15.42 -2.19
N HIS A 233 2.77 16.05 -1.56
CA HIS A 233 1.38 15.58 -1.53
C HIS A 233 1.15 14.22 -0.86
N GLY A 234 2.12 13.72 -0.11
CA GLY A 234 1.97 12.50 0.70
C GLY A 234 1.37 12.78 2.08
N VAL A 235 1.24 11.72 2.87
CA VAL A 235 0.56 11.72 4.19
C VAL A 235 1.49 11.98 5.37
N GLY A 236 2.70 12.52 5.13
CA GLY A 236 3.75 12.62 6.15
C GLY A 236 3.71 13.87 7.04
N THR A 237 3.07 14.96 6.60
CA THR A 237 3.20 16.29 7.21
C THR A 237 2.85 16.32 8.69
N GLU A 238 1.67 15.86 9.05
CA GLU A 238 1.19 15.89 10.42
C GLU A 238 2.06 15.04 11.36
N THR A 239 2.41 13.85 10.92
CA THR A 239 3.27 12.94 11.71
C THR A 239 4.65 13.55 11.94
N LEU A 240 5.26 14.13 10.90
CA LEU A 240 6.57 14.79 11.00
C LEU A 240 6.52 15.98 11.96
N ARG A 241 5.54 16.87 11.82
CA ARG A 241 5.37 18.02 12.71
C ARG A 241 5.24 17.56 14.17
N SER A 242 4.45 16.53 14.43
CA SER A 242 4.27 15.97 15.77
C SER A 242 5.60 15.44 16.34
N VAL A 243 6.42 14.75 15.51
CA VAL A 243 7.75 14.26 15.93
C VAL A 243 8.68 15.44 16.22
N PHE A 244 8.74 16.45 15.36
CA PHE A 244 9.57 17.65 15.56
C PHE A 244 9.22 18.36 16.85
N HIS A 245 7.92 18.58 17.08
CA HIS A 245 7.43 19.20 18.31
C HIS A 245 7.84 18.38 19.58
N ALA A 246 7.58 17.07 19.56
CA ALA A 246 7.90 16.17 20.65
C ALA A 246 9.42 16.06 20.91
N ALA A 247 10.24 16.18 19.86
CA ALA A 247 11.69 16.17 19.96
C ALA A 247 12.30 17.53 20.36
N GLY A 248 11.48 18.60 20.45
CA GLY A 248 11.92 19.95 20.83
C GLY A 248 12.63 20.71 19.71
N PHE A 249 12.37 20.36 18.42
CA PHE A 249 12.79 21.17 17.29
C PHE A 249 11.85 22.36 17.08
N ALA A 250 12.36 23.40 16.41
CA ALA A 250 11.53 24.44 15.83
C ALA A 250 10.57 23.83 14.78
N GLU A 251 9.42 24.49 14.60
CA GLU A 251 8.46 24.07 13.56
C GLU A 251 9.12 24.11 12.18
N PRO A 252 9.03 23.05 11.37
CA PRO A 252 9.60 23.06 10.04
C PRO A 252 8.84 24.02 9.13
N ILE A 253 9.57 24.67 8.24
CA ILE A 253 8.98 25.52 7.18
C ILE A 253 8.39 24.59 6.13
N LEU A 254 7.08 24.60 5.97
CA LEU A 254 6.41 23.71 5.01
C LEU A 254 6.43 24.31 3.60
N VAL A 255 6.62 23.46 2.60
CA VAL A 255 6.28 23.78 1.21
C VAL A 255 4.76 23.69 1.09
N SER A 256 4.09 24.86 1.26
CA SER A 256 2.62 24.93 1.42
C SER A 256 1.85 24.25 0.29
N ALA A 257 2.34 24.37 -0.95
CA ALA A 257 1.72 23.75 -2.13
C ALA A 257 1.77 22.21 -2.13
N GLN A 258 2.59 21.60 -1.26
CA GLN A 258 2.84 20.15 -1.21
C GLN A 258 2.57 19.57 0.19
N ALA A 259 2.06 20.36 1.13
CA ALA A 259 1.92 19.96 2.52
C ALA A 259 0.75 18.99 2.76
N GLU A 260 -0.35 19.18 2.04
CA GLU A 260 -1.54 18.35 2.16
C GLU A 260 -1.52 17.17 1.16
N PRO A 261 -2.09 16.03 1.55
CA PRO A 261 -2.22 14.88 0.66
C PRO A 261 -3.09 15.21 -0.55
N ASP A 262 -2.59 14.89 -1.73
CA ASP A 262 -3.34 14.98 -2.99
C ASP A 262 -2.98 13.78 -3.88
N PRO A 263 -3.94 12.91 -4.21
CA PRO A 263 -3.69 11.71 -5.01
C PRO A 263 -3.25 11.99 -6.45
N ASP A 264 -3.48 13.21 -6.96
CA ASP A 264 -3.11 13.61 -8.32
C ASP A 264 -1.70 14.19 -8.42
N PHE A 265 -1.05 14.50 -7.27
CA PHE A 265 0.31 15.06 -7.21
C PHE A 265 0.54 16.26 -8.16
N PRO A 266 -0.29 17.33 -8.08
CA PRO A 266 -0.37 18.36 -9.13
C PRO A 266 0.90 19.16 -9.35
N THR A 267 1.81 19.23 -8.38
CA THR A 267 3.07 19.96 -8.50
C THR A 267 4.27 19.10 -8.88
N THR A 268 4.12 17.78 -8.88
CA THR A 268 5.19 16.83 -9.20
C THR A 268 4.60 15.55 -9.78
N PRO A 269 4.62 15.38 -11.12
CA PRO A 269 4.06 14.19 -11.76
C PRO A 269 4.69 12.87 -11.31
N PHE A 270 5.95 12.94 -10.86
CA PHE A 270 6.68 11.82 -10.29
C PHE A 270 7.25 12.24 -8.91
N PRO A 271 6.54 11.91 -7.80
CA PRO A 271 6.88 12.38 -6.46
C PRO A 271 8.06 11.61 -5.85
N ASN A 272 9.12 11.40 -6.60
CA ASN A 272 10.37 10.81 -6.17
C ASN A 272 11.41 11.92 -5.94
N PRO A 273 11.97 12.07 -4.72
CA PRO A 273 12.98 13.09 -4.43
C PRO A 273 14.24 13.02 -5.31
N GLU A 274 14.52 11.87 -5.90
CA GLU A 274 15.68 11.66 -6.78
C GLU A 274 15.41 12.16 -8.22
N GLU A 275 14.16 12.42 -8.57
CA GLU A 275 13.81 12.91 -9.90
C GLU A 275 14.18 14.39 -10.09
N PRO A 276 14.68 14.77 -11.27
CA PRO A 276 14.97 16.16 -11.59
C PRO A 276 13.76 17.07 -11.39
N GLY A 277 13.93 18.12 -10.59
CA GLY A 277 12.89 19.11 -10.32
C GLY A 277 11.95 18.77 -9.16
N ALA A 278 11.90 17.54 -8.66
CA ALA A 278 11.00 17.13 -7.59
C ALA A 278 11.16 17.97 -6.30
N ILE A 279 12.38 18.36 -5.96
CA ILE A 279 12.68 19.17 -4.77
C ILE A 279 12.76 20.67 -5.02
N ASN A 280 12.46 21.17 -6.23
CA ASN A 280 12.66 22.59 -6.58
C ASN A 280 11.88 23.53 -5.66
N LEU A 281 10.61 23.25 -5.38
CA LEU A 281 9.80 24.07 -4.46
C LEU A 281 10.39 24.10 -3.05
N ALA A 282 10.98 23.01 -2.57
CA ALA A 282 11.65 22.99 -1.28
C ALA A 282 12.93 23.85 -1.28
N LEU A 283 13.70 23.83 -2.36
CA LEU A 283 14.88 24.67 -2.53
C LEU A 283 14.53 26.16 -2.66
N GLU A 284 13.45 26.49 -3.36
CA GLU A 284 12.92 27.86 -3.46
C GLU A 284 12.46 28.37 -2.09
N THR A 285 11.69 27.56 -1.36
CA THR A 285 11.25 27.89 0.00
C THR A 285 12.44 28.08 0.96
N ALA A 286 13.51 27.30 0.79
CA ALA A 286 14.70 27.42 1.64
C ALA A 286 15.54 28.68 1.36
N ARG A 287 15.40 29.30 0.17
CA ARG A 287 16.11 30.51 -0.22
C ARG A 287 15.34 31.80 0.12
N SER A 288 14.04 31.69 0.35
CA SER A 288 13.18 32.82 0.75
C SER A 288 13.29 33.10 2.26
#